data_18b3ebe834e1fcf7b7c940d1649255ba
#
_entry.id   18b3ebe834e1fcf7b7c940d1649255ba
#
_cell.length_a   1.000
_cell.length_b   1.000
_cell.length_c   1.000
_cell.angle_alpha   90.00
_cell.angle_beta   90.00
_cell.angle_gamma   90.00
#
_symmetry.space_group_name_H-M   'P 1'
#
loop_
_entity.id
_entity.type
_entity.pdbx_description
1 polymer ?
#
loop_
_entity_poly.entity_id
_entity_poly.type
_entity_poly.pdbx_seq_one_letter_code
_entity_poly.pdbx_strand_id
1 'polypeptide(L)'
;AAMRESVRSAVTAGLPTIAECGGFMYLTEAIGDWPMAGVLPGGCRDNHKLTRFGYVTLTAKEDNLLCRAGESIRGHEFHHWDASDPGGGFTAEKSSGRAWACVHASDTLYAGYPHFHFYAAPAFAENFYHACIKEKHRHV
;
A
#
# COMPACT_ATOMS: atom_id res chain seq x y z
N ALA A 1 -11.78 -12.20 14.54
CA ALA A 1 -10.49 -12.69 15.08
C ALA A 1 -9.77 -13.58 14.06
N ALA A 2 -10.37 -14.72 13.64
CA ALA A 2 -9.69 -15.68 12.75
C ALA A 2 -9.21 -15.08 11.42
N MET A 3 -10.04 -14.29 10.72
CA MET A 3 -9.67 -13.67 9.45
C MET A 3 -8.45 -12.72 9.59
N ARG A 4 -8.41 -11.90 10.65
CA ARG A 4 -7.27 -11.00 10.88
C ARG A 4 -5.96 -11.76 11.09
N GLU A 5 -6.02 -12.87 11.84
CA GLU A 5 -4.87 -13.73 12.06
C GLU A 5 -4.42 -14.43 10.77
N SER A 6 -5.36 -14.93 9.98
CA SER A 6 -5.06 -15.54 8.68
C SER A 6 -4.37 -14.57 7.74
N VAL A 7 -4.88 -13.32 7.64
CA VAL A 7 -4.27 -12.28 6.81
C VAL A 7 -2.89 -11.89 7.34
N ARG A 8 -2.76 -11.68 8.66
CA ARG A 8 -1.46 -11.39 9.29
C ARG A 8 -0.43 -12.48 8.94
N SER A 9 -0.78 -13.73 9.17
CA SER A 9 0.11 -14.86 8.93
C SER A 9 0.54 -14.94 7.47
N ALA A 10 -0.38 -14.78 6.54
CA ALA A 10 -0.09 -14.84 5.11
C ALA A 10 0.85 -13.70 4.66
N VAL A 11 0.55 -12.46 5.04
CA VAL A 11 1.37 -11.30 4.65
C VAL A 11 2.75 -11.36 5.31
N THR A 12 2.82 -11.73 6.59
CA THR A 12 4.09 -11.87 7.31
C THR A 12 4.95 -13.02 6.74
N ALA A 13 4.31 -14.07 6.22
CA ALA A 13 5.00 -15.16 5.52
C ALA A 13 5.53 -14.77 4.13
N GLY A 14 5.23 -13.56 3.64
CA GLY A 14 5.74 -13.03 2.39
C GLY A 14 4.82 -13.29 1.18
N LEU A 15 3.54 -13.57 1.41
CA LEU A 15 2.57 -13.65 0.31
C LEU A 15 2.53 -12.29 -0.42
N PRO A 16 2.77 -12.23 -1.75
CA PRO A 16 2.68 -11.00 -2.50
C PRO A 16 1.34 -10.31 -2.29
N THR A 17 1.37 -9.08 -1.78
CA THR A 17 0.19 -8.39 -1.29
C THR A 17 0.13 -6.95 -1.80
N ILE A 18 -1.00 -6.56 -2.37
CA ILE A 18 -1.36 -5.17 -2.65
C ILE A 18 -2.53 -4.80 -1.75
N ALA A 19 -2.39 -3.74 -0.96
CA ALA A 19 -3.40 -3.24 -0.04
C ALA A 19 -3.59 -1.73 -0.21
N GLU A 20 -4.67 -1.33 -0.85
CA GLU A 20 -5.01 0.07 -1.10
C GLU A 20 -6.09 0.56 -0.14
N CYS A 21 -5.97 1.81 0.33
CA CYS A 21 -6.98 2.53 1.12
C CYS A 21 -7.50 1.71 2.32
N GLY A 22 -8.73 1.21 2.25
CA GLY A 22 -9.31 0.36 3.28
C GLY A 22 -8.54 -0.93 3.52
N GLY A 23 -7.93 -1.51 2.48
CA GLY A 23 -7.04 -2.66 2.59
C GLY A 23 -5.76 -2.33 3.37
N PHE A 24 -5.17 -1.17 3.11
CA PHE A 24 -4.03 -0.66 3.89
C PHE A 24 -4.42 -0.48 5.36
N MET A 25 -5.53 0.22 5.63
CA MET A 25 -6.01 0.42 7.01
C MET A 25 -6.24 -0.91 7.73
N TYR A 26 -6.75 -1.92 7.03
CA TYR A 26 -6.95 -3.26 7.61
C TYR A 26 -5.64 -3.96 8.00
N LEU A 27 -4.53 -3.63 7.34
CA LEU A 27 -3.20 -4.18 7.70
C LEU A 27 -2.55 -3.48 8.89
N THR A 28 -3.01 -2.29 9.30
CA THR A 28 -2.50 -1.58 10.49
C THR A 28 -2.92 -2.27 11.80
N GLU A 29 -2.51 -1.72 12.94
CA GLU A 29 -2.87 -2.24 14.26
C GLU A 29 -4.34 -2.00 14.59
N ALA A 30 -4.89 -0.84 14.19
CA ALA A 30 -6.27 -0.47 14.51
C ALA A 30 -6.86 0.55 13.52
N ILE A 31 -8.20 0.52 13.38
CA ILE A 31 -9.01 1.57 12.77
C ILE A 31 -9.91 2.14 13.86
N GLY A 32 -9.65 3.38 14.31
CA GLY A 32 -10.26 3.91 15.51
C GLY A 32 -9.97 3.00 16.71
N ASP A 33 -11.03 2.54 17.37
CA ASP A 33 -10.94 1.64 18.54
C ASP A 33 -10.96 0.13 18.15
N TRP A 34 -11.04 -0.19 16.87
CA TRP A 34 -11.18 -1.55 16.40
C TRP A 34 -9.83 -2.15 16.00
N PRO A 35 -9.38 -3.24 16.67
CA PRO A 35 -8.13 -3.89 16.30
C PRO A 35 -8.23 -4.52 14.91
N MET A 36 -7.16 -4.35 14.10
CA MET A 36 -7.04 -4.85 12.74
C MET A 36 -6.01 -6.00 12.63
N ALA A 37 -5.47 -6.25 11.44
CA ALA A 37 -4.53 -7.36 11.25
C ALA A 37 -3.19 -7.14 11.94
N GLY A 38 -2.73 -5.89 12.12
CA GLY A 38 -1.50 -5.57 12.84
C GLY A 38 -0.23 -6.09 12.14
N VAL A 39 -0.23 -6.06 10.83
CA VAL A 39 0.96 -6.34 10.00
C VAL A 39 1.86 -5.12 9.97
N LEU A 40 1.26 -3.94 9.88
CA LEU A 40 1.93 -2.64 9.82
C LEU A 40 1.76 -1.90 11.14
N PRO A 41 2.76 -1.08 11.54
CA PRO A 41 2.70 -0.32 12.78
C PRO A 41 1.65 0.80 12.71
N GLY A 42 1.21 1.22 13.89
CA GLY A 42 0.28 2.34 14.05
C GLY A 42 -1.16 2.01 13.74
N GLY A 43 -1.98 3.05 13.72
CA GLY A 43 -3.42 2.93 13.48
C GLY A 43 -3.96 4.09 12.67
N CYS A 44 -5.21 3.94 12.24
CA CYS A 44 -5.91 4.94 11.44
C CYS A 44 -7.02 5.63 12.27
N ARG A 45 -7.16 6.95 12.10
CA ARG A 45 -8.16 7.77 12.80
C ARG A 45 -8.94 8.61 11.81
N ASP A 46 -10.23 8.77 12.07
CA ASP A 46 -11.07 9.70 11.31
C ASP A 46 -10.72 11.13 11.69
N ASN A 47 -10.33 11.92 10.70
CA ASN A 47 -10.05 13.36 10.89
C ASN A 47 -11.32 14.23 10.81
N HIS A 48 -12.49 13.63 10.58
CA HIS A 48 -13.78 14.31 10.36
C HIS A 48 -13.74 15.38 9.25
N LYS A 49 -12.77 15.29 8.37
CA LYS A 49 -12.58 16.13 7.18
C LYS A 49 -11.86 15.35 6.09
N LEU A 50 -11.99 15.82 4.87
CA LEU A 50 -11.26 15.24 3.75
C LEU A 50 -9.75 15.48 3.93
N THR A 51 -9.01 14.40 4.17
CA THR A 51 -7.57 14.44 4.42
C THR A 51 -6.80 14.62 3.12
N ARG A 52 -7.14 13.80 2.12
CA ARG A 52 -6.54 13.87 0.79
C ARG A 52 -7.56 13.58 -0.30
N PHE A 53 -7.39 14.28 -1.42
CA PHE A 53 -8.24 14.12 -2.59
C PHE A 53 -7.48 14.47 -3.87
N GLY A 54 -7.64 13.64 -4.89
CA GLY A 54 -7.26 13.92 -6.27
C GLY A 54 -6.09 13.08 -6.78
N TYR A 55 -5.68 13.37 -7.99
CA TYR A 55 -4.63 12.64 -8.69
C TYR A 55 -3.25 12.99 -8.16
N VAL A 56 -2.39 11.98 -8.16
CA VAL A 56 -0.99 12.04 -7.75
C VAL A 56 -0.13 11.23 -8.71
N THR A 57 1.15 11.58 -8.80
CA THR A 57 2.18 10.69 -9.34
C THR A 57 2.89 10.05 -8.16
N LEU A 58 2.93 8.73 -8.15
CA LEU A 58 3.62 7.93 -7.14
C LEU A 58 4.97 7.50 -7.70
N THR A 59 6.05 7.90 -7.07
CA THR A 59 7.42 7.53 -7.46
C THR A 59 8.06 6.68 -6.39
N ALA A 60 8.54 5.49 -6.75
CA ALA A 60 9.20 4.57 -5.84
C ALA A 60 10.56 5.11 -5.38
N LYS A 61 10.86 5.01 -4.09
CA LYS A 61 12.18 5.39 -3.54
C LYS A 61 13.18 4.25 -3.58
N GLU A 62 12.71 3.02 -3.53
CA GLU A 62 13.50 1.80 -3.50
C GLU A 62 12.85 0.73 -4.39
N ASP A 63 13.63 -0.28 -4.77
CA ASP A 63 13.11 -1.46 -5.45
C ASP A 63 12.08 -2.16 -4.54
N ASN A 64 10.98 -2.61 -5.13
CA ASN A 64 9.88 -3.19 -4.36
C ASN A 64 9.07 -4.20 -5.21
N LEU A 65 8.01 -4.75 -4.62
CA LEU A 65 7.10 -5.71 -5.27
C LEU A 65 6.66 -5.32 -6.69
N LEU A 66 6.42 -4.03 -6.92
CA LEU A 66 5.76 -3.56 -8.15
C LEU A 66 6.72 -2.92 -9.15
N CYS A 67 7.85 -2.36 -8.69
CA CYS A 67 8.73 -1.57 -9.54
C CYS A 67 10.11 -1.35 -8.94
N ARG A 68 11.01 -0.76 -9.73
CA ARG A 68 12.32 -0.32 -9.29
C ARG A 68 12.29 1.11 -8.78
N ALA A 69 13.33 1.47 -8.01
CA ALA A 69 13.56 2.85 -7.58
C ALA A 69 13.52 3.83 -8.75
N GLY A 70 12.79 4.94 -8.59
CA GLY A 70 12.61 5.97 -9.59
C GLY A 70 11.48 5.72 -10.60
N GLU A 71 10.94 4.51 -10.69
CA GLU A 71 9.75 4.26 -11.53
C GLU A 71 8.50 4.84 -10.88
N SER A 72 7.54 5.23 -11.71
CA SER A 72 6.35 5.92 -11.25
C SER A 72 5.07 5.42 -11.92
N ILE A 73 3.96 5.61 -11.20
CA ILE A 73 2.61 5.33 -11.69
C ILE A 73 1.66 6.46 -11.27
N ARG A 74 0.65 6.73 -12.07
CA ARG A 74 -0.42 7.65 -11.68
C ARG A 74 -1.42 6.97 -10.78
N GLY A 75 -1.77 7.64 -9.70
CA GLY A 75 -2.75 7.19 -8.73
C GLY A 75 -3.74 8.28 -8.36
N HIS A 76 -4.66 7.91 -7.49
CA HIS A 76 -5.69 8.80 -6.95
C HIS A 76 -5.86 8.53 -5.46
N GLU A 77 -5.98 9.58 -4.65
CA GLU A 77 -6.35 9.47 -3.25
C GLU A 77 -7.73 10.08 -2.99
N PHE A 78 -8.50 9.43 -2.14
CA PHE A 78 -9.75 9.93 -1.60
C PHE A 78 -10.01 9.31 -0.24
N HIS A 79 -9.61 10.00 0.84
CA HIS A 79 -9.83 9.47 2.18
C HIS A 79 -10.00 10.57 3.23
N HIS A 80 -10.82 10.26 4.25
CA HIS A 80 -11.04 11.07 5.44
C HIS A 80 -10.18 10.60 6.61
N TRP A 81 -9.89 9.31 6.64
CA TRP A 81 -9.04 8.69 7.65
C TRP A 81 -7.57 8.98 7.39
N ASP A 82 -6.79 9.09 8.45
CA ASP A 82 -5.35 9.28 8.35
C ASP A 82 -4.63 8.22 9.19
N ALA A 83 -3.47 7.80 8.73
CA ALA A 83 -2.64 6.83 9.42
C ALA A 83 -1.54 7.55 10.21
N SER A 84 -1.26 7.07 11.43
CA SER A 84 -0.14 7.57 12.22
C SER A 84 1.22 7.25 11.58
N ASP A 85 1.28 6.19 10.76
CA ASP A 85 2.41 5.83 9.92
C ASP A 85 1.92 5.55 8.48
N PRO A 86 2.05 6.49 7.55
CA PRO A 86 1.64 6.31 6.16
C PRO A 86 2.66 5.56 5.31
N GLY A 87 3.79 5.15 5.87
CA GLY A 87 4.93 4.58 5.15
C GLY A 87 5.80 5.61 4.45
N GLY A 88 6.84 5.13 3.79
CA GLY A 88 7.84 5.99 3.16
C GLY A 88 8.43 5.43 1.87
N GLY A 89 7.93 4.30 1.36
CA GLY A 89 8.46 3.63 0.17
C GLY A 89 8.21 4.37 -1.14
N PHE A 90 7.22 5.27 -1.16
CA PHE A 90 6.92 6.12 -2.31
C PHE A 90 6.84 7.60 -1.92
N THR A 91 7.05 8.45 -2.90
CA THR A 91 6.66 9.86 -2.86
C THR A 91 5.42 10.05 -3.72
N ALA A 92 4.35 10.58 -3.15
CA ALA A 92 3.20 11.06 -3.89
C ALA A 92 3.37 12.55 -4.20
N GLU A 93 3.17 12.95 -5.45
CA GLU A 93 3.28 14.34 -5.87
C GLU A 93 2.06 14.76 -6.70
N LYS A 94 1.51 15.92 -6.39
CA LYS A 94 0.46 16.58 -7.17
C LYS A 94 1.05 17.46 -8.27
N SER A 95 0.26 17.75 -9.30
CA SER A 95 0.60 18.72 -10.34
C SER A 95 0.92 20.13 -9.80
N SER A 96 0.45 20.45 -8.59
CA SER A 96 0.78 21.71 -7.88
C SER A 96 2.17 21.73 -7.26
N GLY A 97 2.93 20.64 -7.33
CA GLY A 97 4.24 20.47 -6.68
C GLY A 97 4.17 20.04 -5.21
N ARG A 98 2.95 19.93 -4.62
CA ARG A 98 2.82 19.40 -3.26
C ARG A 98 3.14 17.92 -3.24
N ALA A 99 4.10 17.53 -2.40
CA ALA A 99 4.55 16.13 -2.28
C ALA A 99 4.57 15.66 -0.82
N TRP A 100 4.48 14.33 -0.62
CA TRP A 100 4.58 13.67 0.68
C TRP A 100 5.05 12.23 0.53
N ALA A 101 5.66 11.71 1.60
CA ALA A 101 5.99 10.30 1.70
C ALA A 101 4.73 9.47 1.98
N CYS A 102 4.64 8.29 1.42
CA CYS A 102 3.55 7.36 1.60
C CYS A 102 3.96 5.93 1.24
N VAL A 103 3.07 4.99 1.49
CA VAL A 103 3.16 3.56 1.13
C VAL A 103 4.26 2.82 1.90
N HIS A 104 3.86 1.77 2.60
CA HIS A 104 4.75 0.71 3.03
C HIS A 104 5.02 -0.21 1.84
N ALA A 105 6.28 -0.28 1.42
CA ALA A 105 6.72 -1.07 0.28
C ALA A 105 7.85 -2.01 0.67
N SER A 106 7.82 -3.22 0.12
CA SER A 106 8.87 -4.22 0.24
C SER A 106 8.84 -5.16 -0.97
N ASP A 107 9.70 -6.17 -0.99
CA ASP A 107 9.71 -7.19 -2.06
C ASP A 107 8.39 -7.97 -2.19
N THR A 108 7.55 -7.95 -1.15
CA THR A 108 6.30 -8.72 -1.12
C THR A 108 5.06 -7.89 -0.79
N LEU A 109 5.21 -6.59 -0.49
CA LEU A 109 4.12 -5.75 -0.04
C LEU A 109 4.09 -4.40 -0.75
N TYR A 110 2.91 -3.97 -1.17
CA TYR A 110 2.52 -2.60 -1.41
C TYR A 110 1.30 -2.29 -0.53
N ALA A 111 1.39 -1.33 0.38
CA ALA A 111 0.26 -0.94 1.23
C ALA A 111 0.25 0.58 1.50
N GLY A 112 -0.84 1.25 1.11
CA GLY A 112 -0.99 2.70 1.27
C GLY A 112 -2.38 3.20 0.90
N TYR A 113 -2.61 4.50 1.10
CA TYR A 113 -3.88 5.14 0.69
C TYR A 113 -4.05 5.29 -0.82
N PRO A 114 -3.00 5.57 -1.62
CA PRO A 114 -3.19 5.78 -3.04
C PRO A 114 -3.74 4.56 -3.76
N HIS A 115 -4.73 4.79 -4.61
CA HIS A 115 -5.22 3.84 -5.59
C HIS A 115 -4.54 4.09 -6.92
N PHE A 116 -4.17 3.05 -7.65
CA PHE A 116 -3.65 3.18 -8.99
C PHE A 116 -4.34 2.25 -9.98
N HIS A 117 -4.22 2.58 -11.24
CA HIS A 117 -4.80 1.79 -12.31
C HIS A 117 -3.66 1.23 -13.17
N PHE A 118 -3.55 -0.09 -13.25
CA PHE A 118 -2.42 -0.77 -13.90
C PHE A 118 -2.20 -0.37 -15.38
N TYR A 119 -3.23 0.05 -16.10
CA TYR A 119 -3.05 0.56 -17.45
C TYR A 119 -2.18 1.84 -17.53
N ALA A 120 -2.00 2.54 -16.42
CA ALA A 120 -1.08 3.69 -16.36
C ALA A 120 0.40 3.26 -16.37
N ALA A 121 0.70 2.03 -15.93
CA ALA A 121 2.02 1.42 -15.96
C ALA A 121 1.87 -0.11 -15.91
N PRO A 122 1.66 -0.79 -17.04
CA PRO A 122 1.39 -2.24 -17.10
C PRO A 122 2.47 -3.10 -16.44
N ALA A 123 3.74 -2.64 -16.44
CA ALA A 123 4.84 -3.34 -15.80
C ALA A 123 4.61 -3.59 -14.29
N PHE A 124 3.85 -2.72 -13.62
CA PHE A 124 3.49 -2.92 -12.20
C PHE A 124 2.61 -4.18 -12.01
N ALA A 125 1.67 -4.41 -12.91
CA ALA A 125 0.85 -5.61 -12.89
C ALA A 125 1.66 -6.87 -13.23
N GLU A 126 2.55 -6.78 -14.22
CA GLU A 126 3.43 -7.87 -14.64
C GLU A 126 4.37 -8.28 -13.50
N ASN A 127 4.98 -7.32 -12.81
CA ASN A 127 5.86 -7.58 -11.66
C ASN A 127 5.10 -8.27 -10.53
N PHE A 128 3.88 -7.80 -10.20
CA PHE A 128 3.03 -8.47 -9.21
C PHE A 128 2.67 -9.90 -9.62
N TYR A 129 2.28 -10.09 -10.88
CA TYR A 129 1.98 -11.42 -11.41
C TYR A 129 3.19 -12.37 -11.28
N HIS A 130 4.38 -11.92 -11.67
CA HIS A 130 5.60 -12.71 -11.55
C HIS A 130 5.94 -13.04 -10.09
N ALA A 131 5.74 -12.12 -9.15
CA ALA A 131 5.90 -12.40 -7.74
C ALA A 131 4.93 -13.48 -7.25
N CYS A 132 3.68 -13.44 -7.67
CA CYS A 132 2.68 -14.46 -7.34
C CYS A 132 3.05 -15.86 -7.92
N ILE A 133 3.53 -15.91 -9.15
CA ILE A 133 4.00 -17.17 -9.76
C ILE A 133 5.21 -17.73 -9.01
N LYS A 134 6.17 -16.88 -8.66
CA LYS A 134 7.35 -17.28 -7.87
C LYS A 134 6.95 -17.86 -6.51
N GLU A 135 6.00 -17.21 -5.82
CA GLU A 135 5.52 -17.69 -4.52
C GLU A 135 4.78 -19.04 -4.63
N LYS A 136 3.95 -19.21 -5.66
CA LYS A 136 3.28 -20.50 -5.93
C LYS A 136 4.28 -21.65 -6.04
N HIS A 137 5.44 -21.43 -6.67
CA HIS A 137 6.46 -22.46 -6.86
C HIS A 137 7.32 -22.72 -5.62
N ARG A 138 7.26 -21.87 -4.58
CA ARG A 138 7.95 -22.10 -3.29
C ARG A 138 7.25 -23.17 -2.44
N HIS A 139 6.00 -23.47 -2.72
CA HIS A 139 5.16 -24.39 -1.95
C HIS A 139 4.85 -25.68 -2.73
N VAL A 140 5.53 -25.91 -3.85
CA VAL A 140 5.51 -27.18 -4.63
C VAL A 140 6.89 -27.83 -4.55
#